data_b06452f0ecf91e71766903ad417397bb
#
_entry.id   b06452f0ecf91e71766903ad417397bb
#
_cell.length_a   1.000
_cell.length_b   1.000
_cell.length_c   1.000
_cell.angle_alpha   90.00
_cell.angle_beta   90.00
_cell.angle_gamma   90.00
#
_symmetry.space_group_name_H-M   'P 1'
#
loop_
_entity.id
_entity.type
_entity.pdbx_description
1 polymer ?
#
loop_
_entity_poly.entity_id
_entity_poly.type
_entity_poly.pdbx_seq_one_letter_code
_entity_poly.pdbx_strand_id
1 'polypeptide(L)'
;MRHVLGFILAIVLAAAAYAGGSWGFVRLHNATATMTSGSLLHDRNALLAIATLAGVALLAGILIVTPRVSALAAGLPGLVLIAWTVLYVVSVKHAIDLVPLKGQDFGRGFKALLADGALGAGGIVMIIPLFVPSRWRRYPGADDGTVTSGLLSDLGTTTTFQQ
;
A
#
# COMPACT_ATOMS: atom_id res chain seq x y z
N MET A 1 18.98 -4.88 -5.45
CA MET A 1 17.92 -5.87 -5.09
C MET A 1 16.73 -5.28 -4.33
N ARG A 2 16.88 -4.33 -3.39
CA ARG A 2 15.75 -3.76 -2.62
C ARG A 2 14.68 -3.03 -3.46
N HIS A 3 15.09 -2.33 -4.52
CA HIS A 3 14.15 -1.61 -5.39
C HIS A 3 13.30 -2.55 -6.26
N VAL A 4 13.88 -3.66 -6.71
CA VAL A 4 13.15 -4.68 -7.51
C VAL A 4 12.06 -5.34 -6.66
N LEU A 5 12.38 -5.70 -5.42
CA LEU A 5 11.40 -6.26 -4.49
C LEU A 5 10.25 -5.29 -4.21
N GLY A 6 10.57 -4.00 -4.01
CA GLY A 6 9.56 -2.96 -3.80
C GLY A 6 8.64 -2.80 -5.02
N PHE A 7 9.18 -2.88 -6.22
CA PHE A 7 8.39 -2.81 -7.47
C PHE A 7 7.47 -4.02 -7.64
N ILE A 8 7.98 -5.22 -7.36
CA ILE A 8 7.15 -6.45 -7.40
C ILE A 8 6.00 -6.36 -6.39
N LEU A 9 6.29 -5.93 -5.15
CA LEU A 9 5.27 -5.74 -4.12
C LEU A 9 4.23 -4.69 -4.52
N ALA A 10 4.63 -3.61 -5.21
CA ALA A 10 3.72 -2.59 -5.72
C ALA A 10 2.75 -3.18 -6.76
N ILE A 11 3.26 -4.01 -7.69
CA ILE A 11 2.43 -4.68 -8.69
C ILE A 11 1.46 -5.66 -8.03
N VAL A 12 1.93 -6.47 -7.08
CA VAL A 12 1.08 -7.42 -6.34
C VAL A 12 -0.01 -6.69 -5.58
N LEU A 13 0.32 -5.58 -4.91
CA LEU A 13 -0.66 -4.77 -4.20
C LEU A 13 -1.70 -4.16 -5.16
N ALA A 14 -1.25 -3.62 -6.29
CA ALA A 14 -2.15 -3.05 -7.29
C ALA A 14 -3.11 -4.12 -7.85
N ALA A 15 -2.60 -5.31 -8.14
CA ALA A 15 -3.42 -6.43 -8.59
C ALA A 15 -4.41 -6.91 -7.52
N ALA A 16 -3.97 -7.02 -6.27
CA ALA A 16 -4.82 -7.38 -5.14
C ALA A 16 -5.90 -6.33 -4.87
N ALA A 17 -5.56 -5.04 -4.93
CA ALA A 17 -6.51 -3.95 -4.78
C ALA A 17 -7.54 -3.94 -5.92
N TYR A 18 -7.08 -4.15 -7.16
CA TYR A 18 -7.98 -4.21 -8.32
C TYR A 18 -8.91 -5.42 -8.24
N ALA A 19 -8.38 -6.64 -8.13
CA ALA A 19 -9.17 -7.85 -8.16
C ALA A 19 -9.97 -8.05 -6.85
N GLY A 20 -9.29 -8.02 -5.70
CA GLY A 20 -9.91 -8.26 -4.40
C GLY A 20 -10.82 -7.11 -3.96
N GLY A 21 -10.36 -5.87 -4.13
CA GLY A 21 -11.15 -4.68 -3.78
C GLY A 21 -12.42 -4.59 -4.62
N SER A 22 -12.31 -4.71 -5.94
CA SER A 22 -13.45 -4.62 -6.86
C SER A 22 -14.45 -5.76 -6.67
N TRP A 23 -13.97 -7.00 -6.55
CA TRP A 23 -14.83 -8.17 -6.33
C TRP A 23 -15.54 -8.11 -4.97
N GLY A 24 -14.79 -7.81 -3.91
CA GLY A 24 -15.34 -7.69 -2.56
C GLY A 24 -16.40 -6.59 -2.46
N PHE A 25 -16.12 -5.43 -3.10
CA PHE A 25 -17.05 -4.31 -3.11
C PHE A 25 -18.38 -4.65 -3.78
N VAL A 26 -18.37 -5.24 -5.00
CA VAL A 26 -19.59 -5.65 -5.70
C VAL A 26 -20.38 -6.65 -4.89
N ARG A 27 -19.73 -7.64 -4.31
CA ARG A 27 -20.40 -8.67 -3.50
C ARG A 27 -21.04 -8.09 -2.25
N LEU A 28 -20.32 -7.22 -1.55
CA LEU A 28 -20.86 -6.55 -0.37
C LEU A 28 -22.02 -5.64 -0.72
N HIS A 29 -21.89 -4.85 -1.80
CA HIS A 29 -22.94 -3.95 -2.27
C HIS A 29 -24.21 -4.74 -2.65
N ASN A 30 -24.06 -5.83 -3.39
CA ASN A 30 -25.22 -6.69 -3.75
C ASN A 30 -25.86 -7.33 -2.52
N ALA A 31 -25.06 -7.81 -1.56
CA ALA A 31 -25.58 -8.37 -0.32
C ALA A 31 -26.38 -7.34 0.48
N THR A 32 -25.88 -6.11 0.60
CA THR A 32 -26.59 -5.02 1.31
C THR A 32 -27.86 -4.58 0.58
N ALA A 33 -27.85 -4.54 -0.75
CA ALA A 33 -29.00 -4.14 -1.54
C ALA A 33 -30.17 -5.16 -1.48
N THR A 34 -29.88 -6.44 -1.25
CA THR A 34 -30.91 -7.50 -1.16
C THR A 34 -31.42 -7.75 0.26
N MET A 35 -30.75 -7.20 1.28
CA MET A 35 -31.14 -7.37 2.67
C MET A 35 -32.26 -6.40 3.07
N THR A 36 -33.46 -6.94 3.23
CA THR A 36 -34.61 -6.18 3.73
C THR A 36 -34.62 -6.09 5.27
N SER A 37 -34.15 -7.12 5.95
CA SER A 37 -33.93 -7.14 7.42
C SER A 37 -33.09 -8.36 7.77
N GLY A 38 -31.87 -8.15 8.28
CA GLY A 38 -31.01 -9.26 8.67
C GLY A 38 -29.58 -8.81 8.96
N SER A 39 -28.82 -9.69 9.59
CA SER A 39 -27.39 -9.44 9.87
C SER A 39 -26.54 -9.96 8.72
N LEU A 40 -25.64 -9.11 8.20
CA LEU A 40 -24.59 -9.49 7.22
C LEU A 40 -23.75 -10.69 7.68
N LEU A 41 -23.72 -10.95 8.99
CA LEU A 41 -22.97 -12.05 9.59
C LEU A 41 -23.53 -13.44 9.26
N HIS A 42 -24.78 -13.53 8.79
CA HIS A 42 -25.41 -14.79 8.39
C HIS A 42 -25.27 -15.07 6.89
N ASP A 43 -24.85 -14.08 6.09
CA ASP A 43 -24.61 -14.28 4.67
C ASP A 43 -23.13 -14.62 4.42
N ARG A 44 -22.87 -15.86 4.00
CA ARG A 44 -21.53 -16.34 3.66
C ARG A 44 -20.86 -15.50 2.58
N ASN A 45 -21.60 -14.99 1.60
CA ASN A 45 -21.06 -14.15 0.52
C ASN A 45 -20.65 -12.78 1.04
N ALA A 46 -21.44 -12.19 1.94
CA ALA A 46 -21.10 -10.93 2.60
C ALA A 46 -19.86 -11.10 3.49
N LEU A 47 -19.76 -12.17 4.26
CA LEU A 47 -18.58 -12.46 5.08
C LEU A 47 -17.30 -12.61 4.24
N LEU A 48 -17.39 -13.36 3.12
CA LEU A 48 -16.25 -13.51 2.20
C LEU A 48 -15.86 -12.17 1.57
N ALA A 49 -16.82 -11.33 1.22
CA ALA A 49 -16.56 -10.00 0.69
C ALA A 49 -15.84 -9.10 1.73
N ILE A 50 -16.33 -9.08 2.96
CA ILE A 50 -15.71 -8.33 4.07
C ILE A 50 -14.29 -8.85 4.34
N ALA A 51 -14.11 -10.17 4.40
CA ALA A 51 -12.79 -10.77 4.63
C ALA A 51 -11.80 -10.42 3.51
N THR A 52 -12.25 -10.40 2.26
CA THR A 52 -11.42 -10.02 1.11
C THR A 52 -11.02 -8.55 1.18
N LEU A 53 -11.97 -7.66 1.46
CA LEU A 53 -11.70 -6.23 1.61
C LEU A 53 -10.75 -5.95 2.79
N ALA A 54 -10.97 -6.61 3.93
CA ALA A 54 -10.10 -6.52 5.10
C ALA A 54 -8.68 -7.04 4.79
N GLY A 55 -8.56 -8.14 4.04
CA GLY A 55 -7.28 -8.68 3.60
C GLY A 55 -6.51 -7.70 2.70
N VAL A 56 -7.17 -7.08 1.73
CA VAL A 56 -6.56 -6.06 0.87
C VAL A 56 -6.12 -4.84 1.69
N ALA A 57 -6.96 -4.36 2.61
CA ALA A 57 -6.64 -3.25 3.49
C ALA A 57 -5.47 -3.57 4.41
N LEU A 58 -5.41 -4.79 4.97
CA LEU A 58 -4.31 -5.26 5.81
C LEU A 58 -2.99 -5.32 5.03
N LEU A 59 -3.00 -5.85 3.81
CA LEU A 59 -1.82 -5.89 2.94
C LEU A 59 -1.31 -4.47 2.65
N ALA A 60 -2.20 -3.54 2.31
CA ALA A 60 -1.85 -2.15 2.11
C ALA A 60 -1.26 -1.53 3.38
N GLY A 61 -1.89 -1.76 4.55
CA GLY A 61 -1.44 -1.27 5.84
C GLY A 61 -0.04 -1.79 6.22
N ILE A 62 0.20 -3.10 6.03
CA ILE A 62 1.53 -3.71 6.28
C ILE A 62 2.60 -3.04 5.40
N LEU A 63 2.32 -2.83 4.11
CA LEU A 63 3.27 -2.18 3.21
C LEU A 63 3.55 -0.73 3.60
N ILE A 64 2.53 0.00 4.06
CA ILE A 64 2.67 1.38 4.53
C ILE A 64 3.51 1.44 5.82
N VAL A 65 3.31 0.51 6.75
CA VAL A 65 3.99 0.53 8.06
C VAL A 65 5.40 -0.03 7.98
N THR A 66 5.69 -0.97 7.07
CA THR A 66 6.98 -1.65 7.01
C THR A 66 8.12 -0.70 6.58
N PRO A 67 9.08 -0.37 7.47
CA PRO A 67 10.15 0.60 7.16
C PRO A 67 11.19 0.09 6.16
N ARG A 68 11.26 -1.23 5.97
CA ARG A 68 12.20 -1.88 5.05
C ARG A 68 11.78 -1.83 3.59
N VAL A 69 10.50 -1.56 3.32
CA VAL A 69 9.96 -1.42 1.97
C VAL A 69 10.17 0.02 1.51
N SER A 70 10.65 0.19 0.29
CA SER A 70 10.83 1.53 -0.29
C SER A 70 9.51 2.31 -0.23
N ALA A 71 9.56 3.58 0.17
CA ALA A 71 8.40 4.47 0.15
C ALA A 71 7.73 4.53 -1.23
N LEU A 72 8.51 4.30 -2.29
CA LEU A 72 8.01 4.20 -3.67
C LEU A 72 7.09 3.00 -3.89
N ALA A 73 7.30 1.89 -3.17
CA ALA A 73 6.48 0.68 -3.35
C ALA A 73 5.01 0.88 -2.93
N ALA A 74 4.76 1.69 -1.91
CA ALA A 74 3.40 2.07 -1.51
C ALA A 74 2.91 3.29 -2.29
N GLY A 75 3.79 4.25 -2.60
CA GLY A 75 3.43 5.51 -3.23
C GLY A 75 3.08 5.38 -4.71
N LEU A 76 3.75 4.51 -5.48
CA LEU A 76 3.46 4.32 -6.91
C LEU A 76 2.02 3.85 -7.16
N PRO A 77 1.51 2.79 -6.51
CA PRO A 77 0.10 2.41 -6.64
C PRO A 77 -0.84 3.55 -6.25
N GLY A 78 -0.52 4.28 -5.20
CA GLY A 78 -1.30 5.43 -4.76
C GLY A 78 -1.40 6.53 -5.83
N LEU A 79 -0.28 6.87 -6.48
CA LEU A 79 -0.24 7.82 -7.58
C LEU A 79 -1.11 7.36 -8.78
N VAL A 80 -1.03 6.08 -9.13
CA VAL A 80 -1.84 5.50 -10.21
C VAL A 80 -3.33 5.60 -9.88
N LEU A 81 -3.74 5.30 -8.64
CA LEU A 81 -5.13 5.40 -8.21
C LEU A 81 -5.64 6.85 -8.24
N ILE A 82 -4.83 7.80 -7.80
CA ILE A 82 -5.18 9.23 -7.88
C ILE A 82 -5.27 9.69 -9.32
N ALA A 83 -4.28 9.36 -10.16
CA ALA A 83 -4.29 9.72 -11.57
C ALA A 83 -5.55 9.18 -12.29
N TRP A 84 -5.95 7.94 -11.96
CA TRP A 84 -7.18 7.37 -12.51
C TRP A 84 -8.43 8.07 -11.99
N THR A 85 -8.47 8.41 -10.70
CA THR A 85 -9.58 9.18 -10.14
C THR A 85 -9.69 10.57 -10.76
N VAL A 86 -8.55 11.26 -10.96
CA VAL A 86 -8.53 12.55 -11.67
C VAL A 86 -9.01 12.38 -13.11
N LEU A 87 -8.55 11.36 -13.83
CA LEU A 87 -9.02 11.05 -15.16
C LEU A 87 -10.53 10.81 -15.20
N TYR A 88 -11.07 10.11 -14.20
CA TYR A 88 -12.51 9.88 -14.07
C TYR A 88 -13.29 11.19 -13.88
N VAL A 89 -12.79 12.10 -13.06
CA VAL A 89 -13.41 13.41 -12.84
C VAL A 89 -13.37 14.27 -14.12
N VAL A 90 -12.24 14.24 -14.85
CA VAL A 90 -12.08 15.04 -16.09
C VAL A 90 -12.84 14.43 -17.26
N SER A 91 -12.81 13.11 -17.40
CA SER A 91 -13.45 12.42 -18.54
C SER A 91 -13.87 11.00 -18.14
N VAL A 92 -15.11 10.88 -17.66
CA VAL A 92 -15.72 9.59 -17.26
C VAL A 92 -15.59 8.54 -18.37
N LYS A 93 -15.83 8.93 -19.62
CA LYS A 93 -15.77 8.03 -20.79
C LYS A 93 -14.37 7.43 -20.95
N HIS A 94 -13.33 8.25 -20.98
CA HIS A 94 -11.95 7.78 -21.15
C HIS A 94 -11.49 6.94 -19.97
N ALA A 95 -11.83 7.33 -18.74
CA ALA A 95 -11.48 6.56 -17.55
C ALA A 95 -12.12 5.16 -17.57
N ILE A 96 -13.38 5.06 -17.99
CA ILE A 96 -14.08 3.77 -18.09
C ILE A 96 -13.55 2.95 -19.27
N ASP A 97 -13.16 3.60 -20.38
CA ASP A 97 -12.61 2.89 -21.53
C ASP A 97 -11.27 2.22 -21.26
N LEU A 98 -10.50 2.75 -20.34
CA LEU A 98 -9.24 2.17 -19.88
C LEU A 98 -9.40 1.04 -18.85
N VAL A 99 -10.60 0.84 -18.26
CA VAL A 99 -10.80 -0.22 -17.26
C VAL A 99 -10.66 -1.59 -17.92
N PRO A 100 -9.73 -2.44 -17.48
CA PRO A 100 -9.64 -3.81 -17.96
C PRO A 100 -10.86 -4.63 -17.50
N LEU A 101 -11.25 -5.64 -18.29
CA LEU A 101 -12.33 -6.58 -17.96
C LEU A 101 -13.69 -5.90 -17.65
N LYS A 102 -14.09 -4.89 -18.43
CA LYS A 102 -15.28 -4.05 -18.23
C LYS A 102 -16.58 -4.82 -18.01
N GLY A 103 -16.74 -5.97 -18.66
CA GLY A 103 -17.94 -6.81 -18.61
C GLY A 103 -18.04 -7.73 -17.39
N GLN A 104 -16.95 -7.89 -16.65
CA GLN A 104 -16.89 -8.78 -15.49
C GLN A 104 -17.12 -8.01 -14.18
N ASP A 105 -17.35 -8.75 -13.09
CA ASP A 105 -17.60 -8.18 -11.76
C ASP A 105 -16.42 -7.28 -11.31
N PHE A 106 -15.19 -7.61 -11.69
CA PHE A 106 -14.01 -6.79 -11.42
C PHE A 106 -14.12 -5.39 -12.04
N GLY A 107 -14.50 -5.29 -13.31
CA GLY A 107 -14.64 -3.99 -13.97
C GLY A 107 -15.83 -3.20 -13.42
N ARG A 108 -16.94 -3.88 -13.04
CA ARG A 108 -18.10 -3.22 -12.42
C ARG A 108 -17.74 -2.67 -11.03
N GLY A 109 -17.06 -3.48 -10.21
CA GLY A 109 -16.63 -3.07 -8.89
C GLY A 109 -15.62 -1.91 -8.92
N PHE A 110 -14.69 -1.95 -9.86
CA PHE A 110 -13.72 -0.86 -10.04
C PHE A 110 -14.40 0.46 -10.42
N LYS A 111 -15.40 0.41 -11.32
CA LYS A 111 -16.19 1.60 -11.66
C LYS A 111 -16.98 2.13 -10.47
N ALA A 112 -17.56 1.26 -9.67
CA ALA A 112 -18.29 1.66 -8.47
C ALA A 112 -17.34 2.31 -7.44
N LEU A 113 -16.18 1.72 -7.18
CA LEU A 113 -15.15 2.30 -6.31
C LEU A 113 -14.63 3.67 -6.81
N LEU A 114 -14.57 3.86 -8.15
CA LEU A 114 -14.24 5.16 -8.74
C LEU A 114 -15.36 6.17 -8.48
N ALA A 115 -16.61 5.76 -8.70
CA ALA A 115 -17.78 6.64 -8.54
C ALA A 115 -17.95 7.08 -7.06
N ASP A 116 -17.68 6.20 -6.12
CA ASP A 116 -17.74 6.48 -4.68
C ASP A 116 -16.50 7.28 -4.18
N GLY A 117 -15.49 7.49 -5.03
CA GLY A 117 -14.26 8.18 -4.63
C GLY A 117 -13.32 7.36 -3.73
N ALA A 118 -13.66 6.11 -3.44
CA ALA A 118 -12.89 5.24 -2.53
C ALA A 118 -11.47 4.99 -3.05
N LEU A 119 -11.28 4.87 -4.37
CA LEU A 119 -9.95 4.72 -4.98
C LEU A 119 -9.10 5.98 -4.83
N GLY A 120 -9.69 7.15 -4.95
CA GLY A 120 -8.99 8.42 -4.71
C GLY A 120 -8.55 8.56 -3.26
N ALA A 121 -9.45 8.30 -2.33
CA ALA A 121 -9.15 8.31 -0.89
C ALA A 121 -8.04 7.30 -0.54
N GLY A 122 -8.13 6.07 -1.03
CA GLY A 122 -7.09 5.04 -0.86
C GLY A 122 -5.75 5.46 -1.45
N GLY A 123 -5.76 6.07 -2.62
CA GLY A 123 -4.58 6.63 -3.27
C GLY A 123 -3.89 7.70 -2.43
N ILE A 124 -4.66 8.63 -1.85
CA ILE A 124 -4.14 9.67 -0.95
C ILE A 124 -3.46 9.04 0.27
N VAL A 125 -4.11 8.08 0.92
CA VAL A 125 -3.52 7.38 2.08
C VAL A 125 -2.20 6.69 1.72
N MET A 126 -2.13 6.06 0.55
CA MET A 126 -0.91 5.38 0.06
C MET A 126 0.24 6.34 -0.27
N ILE A 127 -0.05 7.60 -0.58
CA ILE A 127 0.98 8.61 -0.86
C ILE A 127 1.56 9.21 0.42
N ILE A 128 0.85 9.22 1.55
CA ILE A 128 1.32 9.80 2.81
C ILE A 128 2.76 9.38 3.16
N PRO A 129 3.18 8.11 3.06
CA PRO A 129 4.54 7.70 3.37
C PRO A 129 5.64 8.36 2.53
N LEU A 130 5.31 8.87 1.32
CA LEU A 130 6.26 9.61 0.49
C LEU A 130 6.64 10.95 1.09
N PHE A 131 5.75 11.57 1.85
CA PHE A 131 5.95 12.87 2.48
C PHE A 131 6.56 12.80 3.89
N VAL A 132 6.82 11.61 4.42
CA VAL A 132 7.41 11.45 5.76
C VAL A 132 8.95 11.53 5.65
N PRO A 133 9.59 12.66 6.09
CA PRO A 133 11.02 12.89 5.92
C PRO A 133 11.92 11.87 6.62
N SER A 134 11.43 11.29 7.73
CA SER A 134 12.16 10.27 8.49
C SER A 134 12.48 9.00 7.69
N ARG A 135 11.69 8.70 6.67
CA ARG A 135 11.93 7.54 5.78
C ARG A 135 13.02 7.78 4.74
N TRP A 136 13.38 9.04 4.49
CA TRP A 136 14.40 9.44 3.52
C TRP A 136 15.76 9.65 4.19
N ARG A 137 15.78 9.86 5.52
CA ARG A 137 17.02 9.97 6.28
C ARG A 137 17.64 8.59 6.42
N ARG A 138 18.72 8.33 5.69
CA ARG A 138 19.66 7.26 6.05
C ARG A 138 20.21 7.65 7.41
N TYR A 139 20.05 6.80 8.42
CA TYR A 139 20.79 6.94 9.66
C TYR A 139 22.30 6.82 9.32
N PRO A 140 23.09 7.89 9.44
CA PRO A 140 24.53 7.77 9.36
C PRO A 140 24.99 7.20 10.70
N GLY A 141 25.13 5.90 10.81
CA GLY A 141 25.49 5.30 12.10
C GLY A 141 25.55 3.77 12.11
N ALA A 142 25.21 3.12 11.00
CA ALA A 142 25.26 1.66 10.95
C ALA A 142 26.56 1.10 10.34
N ASP A 143 27.44 1.96 9.79
CA ASP A 143 28.68 1.52 9.13
C ASP A 143 29.97 2.01 9.82
N ASP A 144 29.88 2.78 10.91
CA ASP A 144 31.07 3.19 11.67
C ASP A 144 31.42 2.17 12.78
N GLY A 145 31.70 0.92 12.36
CA GLY A 145 32.48 -0.03 13.18
C GLY A 145 33.94 0.43 13.41
N THR A 146 34.31 1.62 12.94
CA THR A 146 35.68 2.16 13.05
C THR A 146 35.92 3.04 14.28
N VAL A 147 34.86 3.48 14.99
CA VAL A 147 35.03 4.35 16.16
C VAL A 147 35.53 3.58 17.40
N THR A 148 35.22 2.28 17.48
CA THR A 148 35.69 1.45 18.62
C THR A 148 37.15 1.05 18.53
N SER A 149 37.74 1.04 17.32
CA SER A 149 39.16 0.74 17.13
C SER A 149 40.07 1.89 17.53
N GLY A 150 39.64 3.13 17.38
CA GLY A 150 40.38 4.31 17.76
C GLY A 150 40.53 4.51 19.27
N LEU A 151 39.46 4.18 20.02
CA LEU A 151 39.50 4.33 21.49
C LEU A 151 40.32 3.23 22.18
N LEU A 152 40.45 2.05 21.58
CA LEU A 152 41.30 0.97 22.14
C LEU A 152 42.77 1.16 21.82
N SER A 153 43.16 1.88 20.73
CA SER A 153 44.52 2.20 20.43
C SER A 153 45.07 3.32 21.31
N ASP A 154 44.25 4.22 21.79
CA ASP A 154 44.66 5.35 22.63
C ASP A 154 44.86 4.96 24.10
N LEU A 155 44.23 3.84 24.55
CA LEU A 155 44.38 3.27 25.90
C LEU A 155 45.63 2.37 26.06
N GLY A 156 46.31 2.04 24.94
CA GLY A 156 47.46 1.12 24.94
C GLY A 156 48.84 1.76 25.07
N THR A 157 48.95 3.09 25.09
CA THR A 157 50.29 3.77 24.99
C THR A 157 50.69 4.61 26.20
N THR A 158 50.22 4.30 27.38
CA THR A 158 50.69 5.01 28.58
C THR A 158 51.03 4.07 29.70
N THR A 159 52.11 3.26 29.55
CA THR A 159 52.91 2.80 30.70
C THR A 159 54.29 2.33 30.24
N THR A 160 55.20 3.27 29.97
CA THR A 160 56.61 3.01 30.15
C THR A 160 57.08 3.92 31.28
N PHE A 161 57.03 3.40 32.49
CA PHE A 161 57.81 3.91 33.63
C PHE A 161 59.26 3.53 33.38
N GLN A 162 60.14 4.53 33.15
CA GLN A 162 61.59 4.42 33.31
C GLN A 162 61.92 4.45 34.81
N GLN A 163 62.61 3.42 35.25
CA GLN A 163 63.55 3.48 36.39
C GLN A 163 64.96 3.63 35.89
#